data_19a0aba7988184de245b6300e5b21c6f
#
_entry.id   19a0aba7988184de245b6300e5b21c6f
#
_cell.length_a   1.000
_cell.length_b   1.000
_cell.length_c   1.000
_cell.angle_alpha   90.00
_cell.angle_beta   90.00
_cell.angle_gamma   90.00
#
_symmetry.space_group_name_H-M   'P 1'
#
loop_
_entity.id
_entity.type
_entity.pdbx_description
1 polymer ?
#
loop_
_entity_poly.entity_id
_entity_poly.type
_entity_poly.pdbx_seq_one_letter_code
_entity_poly.pdbx_strand_id
1 'polypeptide(L)'
;KHLSRAGTLRLAPGLKDDVVVGGVRYFDTLVDDARHTLTVLRTAAELGAVVRSSTQVVGLTKVGSRVVGARLLDTDTGSETTLSADVFINATGVWTEEIHKLAGVTGPFTVRASKGVHIVVPRDCLDADAALCFVTEKSVLFVIPWGEYWIIGTTDTDWDKNLAYPAATRADIDYILAHVNEKVRYPITVADIVSVYSGLRPLVSGTSESTTNLSRNHAVARVAPGLVSVAGGKYTTYRVIDQDAVAAAVQDIRGRMVPESVTDTTPLLGAER
;
A
#
# COMPACT_ATOMS: atom_id res chain seq x y z
N LYS A 1 -24.81 -10.07 -2.48
CA LYS A 1 -26.01 -10.52 -3.17
C LYS A 1 -25.64 -11.09 -4.51
N HIS A 2 -26.15 -12.30 -4.84
CA HIS A 2 -26.02 -12.86 -6.19
C HIS A 2 -26.92 -12.12 -7.18
N LEU A 3 -26.39 -11.88 -8.37
CA LEU A 3 -27.08 -11.28 -9.50
C LEU A 3 -27.13 -12.26 -10.66
N SER A 4 -28.30 -12.35 -11.31
CA SER A 4 -28.39 -13.02 -12.61
C SER A 4 -27.61 -12.25 -13.68
N ARG A 5 -27.38 -12.86 -14.85
CA ARG A 5 -26.80 -12.19 -16.02
C ARG A 5 -27.50 -10.87 -16.32
N ALA A 6 -28.84 -10.88 -16.43
CA ALA A 6 -29.63 -9.68 -16.68
C ALA A 6 -29.51 -8.63 -15.55
N GLY A 7 -29.40 -9.08 -14.29
CA GLY A 7 -29.17 -8.20 -13.15
C GLY A 7 -27.81 -7.53 -13.18
N THR A 8 -26.78 -8.25 -13.61
CA THR A 8 -25.41 -7.71 -13.76
C THR A 8 -25.33 -6.70 -14.90
N LEU A 9 -25.89 -7.03 -16.05
CA LEU A 9 -25.92 -6.13 -17.23
C LEU A 9 -26.75 -4.87 -17.00
N ARG A 10 -27.73 -4.88 -16.12
CA ARG A 10 -28.44 -3.62 -15.73
C ARG A 10 -27.56 -2.67 -14.92
N LEU A 11 -26.62 -3.19 -14.12
CA LEU A 11 -25.69 -2.38 -13.33
C LEU A 11 -24.42 -2.01 -14.11
N ALA A 12 -24.12 -2.75 -15.14
CA ALA A 12 -22.95 -2.52 -15.98
C ALA A 12 -23.30 -2.81 -17.46
N PRO A 13 -24.09 -1.92 -18.10
CA PRO A 13 -24.50 -2.07 -19.49
C PRO A 13 -23.33 -2.09 -20.48
N GLY A 14 -22.20 -1.49 -20.10
CA GLY A 14 -20.97 -1.46 -20.89
C GLY A 14 -20.24 -2.80 -20.97
N LEU A 15 -20.67 -3.85 -20.27
CA LEU A 15 -20.09 -5.18 -20.41
C LEU A 15 -20.64 -5.93 -21.64
N LYS A 16 -19.83 -6.78 -22.23
CA LYS A 16 -20.26 -7.69 -23.29
C LYS A 16 -21.27 -8.72 -22.79
N ASP A 17 -22.29 -8.97 -23.57
CA ASP A 17 -23.35 -9.90 -23.20
C ASP A 17 -22.87 -11.35 -23.06
N ASP A 18 -21.95 -11.78 -23.89
CA ASP A 18 -21.46 -13.14 -24.00
C ASP A 18 -20.44 -13.53 -22.91
N VAL A 19 -19.83 -12.54 -22.24
CA VAL A 19 -18.87 -12.82 -21.17
C VAL A 19 -19.50 -12.81 -19.77
N VAL A 20 -20.74 -12.31 -19.63
CA VAL A 20 -21.42 -12.22 -18.34
C VAL A 20 -22.34 -13.41 -18.13
N VAL A 21 -22.05 -14.27 -17.18
CA VAL A 21 -22.94 -15.35 -16.72
C VAL A 21 -23.76 -14.96 -15.49
N GLY A 22 -23.28 -13.99 -14.70
CA GLY A 22 -23.88 -13.46 -13.48
C GLY A 22 -22.87 -12.62 -12.72
N GLY A 23 -23.22 -12.21 -11.51
CA GLY A 23 -22.32 -11.41 -10.68
C GLY A 23 -22.58 -11.60 -9.19
N VAL A 24 -21.63 -11.13 -8.39
CA VAL A 24 -21.79 -10.99 -6.94
C VAL A 24 -21.68 -9.50 -6.61
N ARG A 25 -22.75 -8.94 -6.07
CA ARG A 25 -22.77 -7.56 -5.57
C ARG A 25 -22.47 -7.54 -4.09
N TYR A 26 -21.49 -6.75 -3.70
CA TYR A 26 -21.18 -6.42 -2.31
C TYR A 26 -20.88 -4.92 -2.21
N PHE A 27 -20.84 -4.41 -0.99
CA PHE A 27 -20.46 -3.04 -0.72
C PHE A 27 -19.04 -3.03 -0.22
N ASP A 28 -18.29 -2.02 -0.61
CA ASP A 28 -16.94 -1.75 -0.18
C ASP A 28 -16.76 -0.26 0.04
N THR A 29 -15.65 0.13 0.66
CA THR A 29 -15.33 1.52 0.94
C THR A 29 -14.27 2.00 -0.03
N LEU A 30 -14.53 3.13 -0.68
CA LEU A 30 -13.56 3.85 -1.47
C LEU A 30 -12.94 4.95 -0.62
N VAL A 31 -11.62 5.04 -0.63
CA VAL A 31 -10.87 6.06 0.09
C VAL A 31 -9.87 6.73 -0.84
N ASP A 32 -9.76 8.05 -0.72
CA ASP A 32 -8.62 8.80 -1.24
C ASP A 32 -7.45 8.55 -0.28
N ASP A 33 -6.56 7.62 -0.62
CA ASP A 33 -5.49 7.14 0.25
C ASP A 33 -4.46 8.23 0.58
N ALA A 34 -4.17 9.13 -0.34
CA ALA A 34 -3.27 10.26 -0.11
C ALA A 34 -3.86 11.23 0.94
N ARG A 35 -5.14 11.60 0.79
CA ARG A 35 -5.83 12.46 1.75
C ARG A 35 -6.03 11.79 3.10
N HIS A 36 -6.37 10.51 3.11
CA HIS A 36 -6.52 9.75 4.35
C HIS A 36 -5.17 9.66 5.10
N THR A 37 -4.08 9.33 4.42
CA THR A 37 -2.74 9.31 5.01
C THR A 37 -2.35 10.67 5.59
N LEU A 38 -2.59 11.76 4.83
CA LEU A 38 -2.36 13.12 5.32
C LEU A 38 -3.20 13.42 6.57
N THR A 39 -4.45 12.99 6.59
CA THR A 39 -5.36 13.20 7.74
C THR A 39 -4.88 12.43 8.98
N VAL A 40 -4.42 11.19 8.82
CA VAL A 40 -3.81 10.40 9.90
C VAL A 40 -2.57 11.11 10.47
N LEU A 41 -1.67 11.59 9.60
CA LEU A 41 -0.47 12.32 10.01
C LEU A 41 -0.81 13.63 10.74
N ARG A 42 -1.81 14.38 10.26
CA ARG A 42 -2.28 15.61 10.92
C ARG A 42 -2.92 15.31 12.27
N THR A 43 -3.70 14.23 12.37
CA THR A 43 -4.27 13.78 13.64
C THR A 43 -3.17 13.39 14.63
N ALA A 44 -2.15 12.68 14.17
CA ALA A 44 -0.99 12.34 15.00
C ALA A 44 -0.26 13.58 15.49
N ALA A 45 -0.06 14.60 14.62
CA ALA A 45 0.56 15.87 15.01
C ALA A 45 -0.26 16.64 16.05
N GLU A 46 -1.59 16.67 15.92
CA GLU A 46 -2.49 17.27 16.92
C GLU A 46 -2.40 16.56 18.28
N LEU A 47 -2.15 15.24 18.25
CA LEU A 47 -1.90 14.44 19.45
C LEU A 47 -0.45 14.53 19.97
N GLY A 48 0.39 15.42 19.41
CA GLY A 48 1.73 15.72 19.87
C GLY A 48 2.86 15.00 19.15
N ALA A 49 2.60 14.27 18.09
CA ALA A 49 3.66 13.64 17.29
C ALA A 49 4.39 14.69 16.44
N VAL A 50 5.72 14.54 16.30
CA VAL A 50 6.52 15.33 15.37
C VAL A 50 6.55 14.64 14.03
N VAL A 51 5.86 15.21 13.04
CA VAL A 51 5.83 14.70 11.66
C VAL A 51 6.81 15.51 10.80
N ARG A 52 7.68 14.83 10.08
CA ARG A 52 8.67 15.44 9.18
C ARG A 52 8.57 14.84 7.79
N SER A 53 8.38 15.68 6.79
CA SER A 53 8.59 15.36 5.37
C SER A 53 10.06 15.63 4.99
N SER A 54 10.45 15.28 3.78
CA SER A 54 11.80 15.52 3.23
C SER A 54 12.95 15.11 4.18
N THR A 55 12.72 14.06 4.98
CA THR A 55 13.67 13.64 6.02
C THR A 55 14.02 12.16 5.81
N GLN A 56 15.26 11.89 5.44
CA GLN A 56 15.77 10.54 5.19
C GLN A 56 16.62 10.06 6.37
N VAL A 57 16.42 8.81 6.80
CA VAL A 57 17.34 8.14 7.74
C VAL A 57 18.57 7.68 6.96
N VAL A 58 19.74 8.25 7.28
CA VAL A 58 21.01 7.97 6.62
C VAL A 58 22.01 7.18 7.47
N GLY A 59 21.64 6.90 8.72
CA GLY A 59 22.47 6.09 9.63
C GLY A 59 21.75 5.79 10.93
N LEU A 60 22.20 4.72 11.61
CA LEU A 60 21.74 4.35 12.93
C LEU A 60 22.92 4.29 13.89
N THR A 61 22.72 4.79 15.11
CA THR A 61 23.74 4.78 16.18
C THR A 61 23.41 3.67 17.18
N LYS A 62 24.44 2.94 17.59
CA LYS A 62 24.32 1.84 18.56
C LYS A 62 25.16 2.10 19.82
N VAL A 63 24.65 1.60 20.96
CA VAL A 63 25.44 1.35 22.17
C VAL A 63 25.40 -0.15 22.45
N GLY A 64 26.54 -0.81 22.29
CA GLY A 64 26.58 -2.27 22.21
C GLY A 64 25.76 -2.78 21.02
N SER A 65 24.80 -3.66 21.28
CA SER A 65 23.86 -4.18 20.28
C SER A 65 22.60 -3.34 20.12
N ARG A 66 22.35 -2.35 21.02
CA ARG A 66 21.10 -1.58 21.03
C ARG A 66 21.18 -0.36 20.11
N VAL A 67 20.17 -0.18 19.27
CA VAL A 67 19.97 1.03 18.50
C VAL A 67 19.42 2.11 19.45
N VAL A 68 20.10 3.26 19.53
CA VAL A 68 19.77 4.36 20.43
C VAL A 68 19.63 5.70 19.74
N GLY A 69 19.99 5.77 18.45
CA GLY A 69 19.92 7.03 17.68
C GLY A 69 19.81 6.77 16.19
N ALA A 70 19.36 7.82 15.48
CA ALA A 70 19.31 7.88 14.02
C ALA A 70 19.91 9.19 13.52
N ARG A 71 20.68 9.12 12.43
CA ARG A 71 21.09 10.31 11.66
C ARG A 71 20.06 10.55 10.59
N LEU A 72 19.61 11.78 10.51
CA LEU A 72 18.56 12.24 9.62
C LEU A 72 19.14 13.28 8.67
N LEU A 73 18.92 13.09 7.37
CA LEU A 73 19.23 14.04 6.32
C LEU A 73 17.96 14.77 5.91
N ASP A 74 17.95 16.09 6.03
CA ASP A 74 16.95 16.93 5.37
C ASP A 74 17.30 17.00 3.87
N THR A 75 16.44 16.45 3.03
CA THR A 75 16.70 16.33 1.58
C THR A 75 16.50 17.64 0.83
N ASP A 76 15.85 18.64 1.43
CA ASP A 76 15.64 19.96 0.82
C ASP A 76 16.85 20.87 1.08
N THR A 77 17.43 20.78 2.28
CA THR A 77 18.55 21.66 2.70
C THR A 77 19.91 20.97 2.66
N GLY A 78 19.95 19.64 2.64
CA GLY A 78 21.18 18.84 2.76
C GLY A 78 21.76 18.80 4.18
N SER A 79 21.07 19.36 5.18
CA SER A 79 21.55 19.38 6.56
C SER A 79 21.33 18.03 7.25
N GLU A 80 22.30 17.61 8.06
CA GLU A 80 22.18 16.42 8.90
C GLU A 80 21.87 16.77 10.35
N THR A 81 20.99 15.99 10.97
CA THR A 81 20.68 16.07 12.40
C THR A 81 20.69 14.67 13.03
N THR A 82 20.82 14.61 14.34
CA THR A 82 20.75 13.32 15.08
C THR A 82 19.56 13.34 16.01
N LEU A 83 18.84 12.22 16.03
CA LEU A 83 17.71 11.95 16.92
C LEU A 83 18.05 10.78 17.84
N SER A 84 17.75 10.90 19.14
CA SER A 84 17.80 9.79 20.08
C SER A 84 16.40 9.34 20.48
N ALA A 85 16.20 8.04 20.67
CA ALA A 85 14.93 7.46 21.11
C ALA A 85 15.16 6.16 21.89
N ASP A 86 14.19 5.76 22.70
CA ASP A 86 14.20 4.51 23.43
C ASP A 86 14.06 3.30 22.49
N VAL A 87 13.26 3.47 21.41
CA VAL A 87 13.01 2.44 20.39
C VAL A 87 12.69 3.10 19.04
N PHE A 88 13.08 2.45 17.99
CA PHE A 88 12.81 2.81 16.59
C PHE A 88 11.89 1.79 15.95
N ILE A 89 10.93 2.25 15.18
CA ILE A 89 10.06 1.40 14.35
C ILE A 89 10.41 1.66 12.88
N ASN A 90 10.91 0.64 12.21
CA ASN A 90 11.13 0.67 10.76
C ASN A 90 9.85 0.23 10.04
N ALA A 91 9.12 1.18 9.49
CA ALA A 91 7.91 0.99 8.69
C ALA A 91 8.11 1.49 7.24
N THR A 92 9.32 1.33 6.70
CA THR A 92 9.74 1.93 5.43
C THR A 92 9.31 1.14 4.19
N GLY A 93 8.47 0.11 4.34
CA GLY A 93 7.91 -0.64 3.23
C GLY A 93 8.99 -1.32 2.37
N VAL A 94 9.08 -0.95 1.09
CA VAL A 94 10.07 -1.54 0.17
C VAL A 94 11.52 -1.24 0.53
N TRP A 95 11.79 -0.24 1.37
CA TRP A 95 13.11 0.12 1.89
C TRP A 95 13.47 -0.53 3.23
N THR A 96 12.67 -1.47 3.71
CA THR A 96 12.91 -2.13 5.01
C THR A 96 14.32 -2.69 5.14
N GLU A 97 14.84 -3.32 4.09
CA GLU A 97 16.18 -3.92 4.11
C GLU A 97 17.31 -2.87 4.09
N GLU A 98 17.06 -1.67 3.58
CA GLU A 98 18.05 -0.59 3.66
C GLU A 98 18.28 -0.17 5.11
N ILE A 99 17.22 -0.06 5.90
CA ILE A 99 17.31 0.21 7.33
C ILE A 99 18.00 -0.94 8.07
N HIS A 100 17.74 -2.20 7.70
CA HIS A 100 18.46 -3.35 8.27
C HIS A 100 19.96 -3.26 7.98
N LYS A 101 20.36 -2.89 6.74
CA LYS A 101 21.76 -2.67 6.38
C LYS A 101 22.40 -1.55 7.19
N LEU A 102 21.71 -0.40 7.35
CA LEU A 102 22.18 0.71 8.20
C LEU A 102 22.36 0.28 9.66
N ALA A 103 21.53 -0.62 10.15
CA ALA A 103 21.63 -1.20 11.49
C ALA A 103 22.67 -2.33 11.58
N GLY A 104 23.22 -2.83 10.47
CA GLY A 104 24.10 -4.00 10.44
C GLY A 104 23.42 -5.24 11.02
N VAL A 105 22.16 -5.47 10.63
CA VAL A 105 21.37 -6.62 11.08
C VAL A 105 20.70 -7.31 9.89
N THR A 106 20.36 -8.60 10.08
CA THR A 106 19.51 -9.36 9.16
C THR A 106 18.19 -9.62 9.86
N GLY A 107 17.08 -9.25 9.22
CA GLY A 107 15.74 -9.51 9.76
C GLY A 107 15.30 -10.96 9.53
N PRO A 108 14.24 -11.41 10.24
CA PRO A 108 13.68 -12.76 10.08
C PRO A 108 12.80 -12.88 8.83
N PHE A 109 12.57 -11.81 8.12
CA PHE A 109 11.84 -11.75 6.84
C PHE A 109 12.56 -10.85 5.85
N THR A 110 12.32 -11.10 4.57
CA THR A 110 12.77 -10.25 3.47
C THR A 110 11.58 -9.59 2.78
N VAL A 111 11.80 -8.44 2.18
CA VAL A 111 10.77 -7.70 1.44
C VAL A 111 11.12 -7.71 -0.04
N ARG A 112 10.20 -8.22 -0.87
CA ARG A 112 10.28 -8.15 -2.33
C ARG A 112 9.32 -7.09 -2.83
N ALA A 113 9.80 -6.24 -3.73
CA ALA A 113 8.96 -5.22 -4.35
C ALA A 113 8.20 -5.83 -5.54
N SER A 114 6.87 -5.65 -5.54
CA SER A 114 6.01 -5.97 -6.70
C SER A 114 5.38 -4.70 -7.23
N LYS A 115 5.59 -4.42 -8.51
CA LYS A 115 5.03 -3.26 -9.19
C LYS A 115 3.57 -3.50 -9.59
N GLY A 116 2.69 -2.57 -9.22
CA GLY A 116 1.33 -2.46 -9.70
C GLY A 116 1.14 -1.20 -10.52
N VAL A 117 0.50 -1.32 -11.68
CA VAL A 117 0.21 -0.21 -12.59
C VAL A 117 -1.30 -0.04 -12.72
N HIS A 118 -1.74 1.21 -12.79
CA HIS A 118 -3.12 1.59 -13.09
C HIS A 118 -3.14 2.60 -14.23
N ILE A 119 -4.15 2.51 -15.07
CA ILE A 119 -4.49 3.52 -16.06
C ILE A 119 -5.74 4.27 -15.62
N VAL A 120 -5.84 5.53 -16.01
CA VAL A 120 -7.00 6.39 -15.77
C VAL A 120 -7.61 6.76 -17.12
N VAL A 121 -8.91 6.53 -17.25
CA VAL A 121 -9.67 6.85 -18.48
C VAL A 121 -10.92 7.65 -18.12
N PRO A 122 -11.50 8.46 -19.04
CA PRO A 122 -12.74 9.19 -18.80
C PRO A 122 -13.91 8.27 -18.43
N ARG A 123 -14.86 8.82 -17.72
CA ARG A 123 -16.02 8.07 -17.22
C ARG A 123 -16.91 7.52 -18.33
N ASP A 124 -16.99 8.19 -19.47
CA ASP A 124 -17.77 7.81 -20.64
C ASP A 124 -17.18 6.63 -21.44
N CYS A 125 -15.95 6.22 -21.15
CA CYS A 125 -15.35 5.02 -21.76
C CYS A 125 -16.07 3.72 -21.36
N LEU A 126 -16.82 3.72 -20.24
CA LEU A 126 -17.53 2.53 -19.76
C LEU A 126 -18.82 2.92 -19.04
N ASP A 127 -19.95 2.39 -19.52
CA ASP A 127 -21.25 2.52 -18.88
C ASP A 127 -21.41 1.49 -17.76
N ALA A 128 -21.27 1.95 -16.51
CA ALA A 128 -21.50 1.14 -15.32
C ALA A 128 -21.83 2.02 -14.11
N ASP A 129 -22.78 1.55 -13.29
CA ASP A 129 -23.23 2.20 -12.04
C ASP A 129 -22.44 1.74 -10.80
N ALA A 130 -21.53 0.79 -10.96
CA ALA A 130 -20.77 0.20 -9.85
C ALA A 130 -19.31 -0.04 -10.25
N ALA A 131 -18.43 -0.13 -9.26
CA ALA A 131 -17.10 -0.66 -9.47
C ALA A 131 -17.18 -2.11 -9.93
N LEU A 132 -16.25 -2.51 -10.80
CA LEU A 132 -16.16 -3.87 -11.33
C LEU A 132 -14.86 -4.54 -10.87
N CYS A 133 -14.95 -5.85 -10.67
CA CYS A 133 -13.81 -6.68 -10.29
C CYS A 133 -13.82 -7.95 -11.13
N PHE A 134 -12.74 -8.18 -11.86
CA PHE A 134 -12.56 -9.36 -12.72
C PHE A 134 -11.35 -10.15 -12.26
N VAL A 135 -11.45 -11.46 -12.28
CA VAL A 135 -10.29 -12.36 -12.08
C VAL A 135 -9.55 -12.47 -13.41
N THR A 136 -8.24 -12.32 -13.37
CA THR A 136 -7.31 -12.60 -14.48
C THR A 136 -6.49 -13.85 -14.14
N GLU A 137 -5.68 -14.32 -15.08
CA GLU A 137 -4.82 -15.50 -14.86
C GLU A 137 -3.74 -15.28 -13.80
N LYS A 138 -3.36 -14.01 -13.52
CA LYS A 138 -2.29 -13.65 -12.58
C LYS A 138 -2.79 -12.90 -11.35
N SER A 139 -3.92 -12.20 -11.45
CA SER A 139 -4.33 -11.24 -10.43
C SER A 139 -5.83 -10.94 -10.52
N VAL A 140 -6.22 -9.79 -10.03
CA VAL A 140 -7.56 -9.23 -10.11
C VAL A 140 -7.46 -7.88 -10.82
N LEU A 141 -8.32 -7.66 -11.80
CA LEU A 141 -8.47 -6.37 -12.45
C LEU A 141 -9.68 -5.65 -11.85
N PHE A 142 -9.44 -4.47 -11.33
CA PHE A 142 -10.48 -3.56 -10.86
C PHE A 142 -10.75 -2.48 -11.90
N VAL A 143 -12.01 -2.06 -11.98
CA VAL A 143 -12.45 -0.84 -12.65
C VAL A 143 -13.22 -0.03 -11.61
N ILE A 144 -12.59 1.02 -11.10
CA ILE A 144 -13.06 1.78 -9.94
C ILE A 144 -13.48 3.17 -10.38
N PRO A 145 -14.72 3.62 -10.04
CA PRO A 145 -15.14 4.98 -10.32
C PRO A 145 -14.37 5.99 -9.46
N TRP A 146 -13.87 7.06 -10.07
CA TRP A 146 -13.12 8.12 -9.41
C TRP A 146 -13.50 9.49 -9.98
N GLY A 147 -14.53 10.09 -9.45
CA GLY A 147 -15.08 11.31 -10.03
C GLY A 147 -15.51 11.10 -11.48
N GLU A 148 -14.98 11.93 -12.37
CA GLU A 148 -15.23 11.90 -13.82
C GLU A 148 -14.36 10.86 -14.57
N TYR A 149 -13.74 9.91 -13.85
CA TYR A 149 -12.83 8.93 -14.41
C TYR A 149 -13.11 7.52 -13.93
N TRP A 150 -12.52 6.56 -14.61
CA TRP A 150 -12.29 5.20 -14.14
C TRP A 150 -10.80 4.99 -13.88
N ILE A 151 -10.48 4.37 -12.74
CA ILE A 151 -9.17 3.81 -12.45
C ILE A 151 -9.24 2.33 -12.79
N ILE A 152 -8.39 1.86 -13.71
CA ILE A 152 -8.36 0.48 -14.17
C ILE A 152 -6.99 -0.13 -13.86
N GLY A 153 -6.95 -1.25 -13.18
CA GLY A 153 -5.73 -1.96 -12.78
C GLY A 153 -6.07 -3.14 -11.88
N THR A 154 -5.15 -3.99 -11.61
CA THR A 154 -3.71 -3.70 -11.55
C THR A 154 -2.89 -4.78 -12.24
N THR A 155 -1.63 -4.47 -12.52
CA THR A 155 -0.59 -5.47 -12.82
C THR A 155 0.04 -6.02 -11.54
N ASP A 156 0.79 -7.10 -11.65
CA ASP A 156 1.61 -7.67 -10.58
C ASP A 156 2.90 -8.21 -11.20
N THR A 157 3.98 -7.40 -11.11
CA THR A 157 5.27 -7.71 -11.73
C THR A 157 6.40 -7.49 -10.74
N ASP A 158 7.35 -8.43 -10.68
CA ASP A 158 8.55 -8.28 -9.88
C ASP A 158 9.29 -6.98 -10.25
N TRP A 159 9.84 -6.31 -9.24
CA TRP A 159 10.59 -5.07 -9.42
C TRP A 159 11.95 -5.14 -8.73
N ASP A 160 12.99 -5.08 -9.53
CA ASP A 160 14.40 -5.16 -9.12
C ASP A 160 15.20 -3.87 -9.43
N LYS A 161 14.49 -2.81 -9.85
CA LYS A 161 15.07 -1.52 -10.24
C LYS A 161 14.97 -0.50 -9.11
N ASN A 162 15.21 0.77 -9.44
CA ASN A 162 15.12 1.87 -8.48
C ASN A 162 13.75 1.90 -7.77
N LEU A 163 13.77 1.76 -6.43
CA LEU A 163 12.57 1.69 -5.60
C LEU A 163 11.85 3.05 -5.50
N ALA A 164 12.58 4.15 -5.65
CA ALA A 164 12.00 5.49 -5.52
C ALA A 164 11.17 5.91 -6.76
N TYR A 165 11.48 5.32 -7.93
CA TYR A 165 10.86 5.73 -9.19
C TYR A 165 10.35 4.52 -9.98
N PRO A 166 9.34 3.80 -9.48
CA PRO A 166 8.70 2.77 -10.27
C PRO A 166 8.00 3.39 -11.47
N ALA A 167 8.25 2.84 -12.65
CA ALA A 167 7.67 3.35 -13.89
C ALA A 167 6.79 2.29 -14.55
N ALA A 168 5.63 2.73 -15.07
CA ALA A 168 4.82 1.92 -15.95
C ALA A 168 5.54 1.70 -17.29
N THR A 169 5.42 0.50 -17.83
CA THR A 169 5.92 0.14 -19.15
C THR A 169 4.79 -0.01 -20.16
N ARG A 170 5.12 -0.01 -21.43
CA ARG A 170 4.13 -0.30 -22.48
C ARG A 170 3.46 -1.66 -22.28
N ALA A 171 4.21 -2.66 -21.85
CA ALA A 171 3.69 -4.00 -21.56
C ALA A 171 2.66 -4.02 -20.41
N ASP A 172 2.83 -3.17 -19.39
CA ASP A 172 1.83 -3.03 -18.32
C ASP A 172 0.50 -2.47 -18.85
N ILE A 173 0.58 -1.45 -19.72
CA ILE A 173 -0.59 -0.82 -20.33
C ILE A 173 -1.30 -1.82 -21.26
N ASP A 174 -0.55 -2.49 -22.13
CA ASP A 174 -1.09 -3.48 -23.06
C ASP A 174 -1.77 -4.63 -22.31
N TYR A 175 -1.20 -5.10 -21.18
CA TYR A 175 -1.81 -6.11 -20.31
C TYR A 175 -3.16 -5.63 -19.77
N ILE A 176 -3.23 -4.42 -19.20
CA ILE A 176 -4.48 -3.87 -18.64
C ILE A 176 -5.54 -3.72 -19.74
N LEU A 177 -5.16 -3.14 -20.87
CA LEU A 177 -6.08 -2.95 -21.99
C LEU A 177 -6.58 -4.28 -22.57
N ALA A 178 -5.71 -5.28 -22.71
CA ALA A 178 -6.11 -6.61 -23.18
C ALA A 178 -7.20 -7.21 -22.29
N HIS A 179 -6.97 -7.21 -20.95
CA HIS A 179 -7.89 -7.83 -20.00
C HIS A 179 -9.22 -7.07 -19.83
N VAL A 180 -9.19 -5.74 -19.78
CA VAL A 180 -10.44 -4.96 -19.70
C VAL A 180 -11.24 -5.09 -21.00
N ASN A 181 -10.59 -5.07 -22.15
CA ASN A 181 -11.25 -5.17 -23.46
C ASN A 181 -11.83 -6.55 -23.78
N GLU A 182 -11.41 -7.58 -23.07
CA GLU A 182 -12.13 -8.87 -23.08
C GLU A 182 -13.54 -8.74 -22.52
N LYS A 183 -13.77 -7.83 -21.59
CA LYS A 183 -15.00 -7.73 -20.79
C LYS A 183 -15.94 -6.61 -21.27
N VAL A 184 -15.39 -5.50 -21.79
CA VAL A 184 -16.17 -4.31 -22.15
C VAL A 184 -16.65 -4.37 -23.61
N ARG A 185 -17.82 -3.78 -23.86
CA ARG A 185 -18.49 -3.77 -25.16
C ARG A 185 -17.75 -2.91 -26.18
N TYR A 186 -17.30 -1.73 -25.75
CA TYR A 186 -16.54 -0.79 -26.57
C TYR A 186 -15.08 -0.80 -26.10
N PRO A 187 -14.14 -1.12 -27.01
CA PRO A 187 -12.75 -1.20 -26.63
C PRO A 187 -12.18 0.14 -26.14
N ILE A 188 -11.53 0.10 -24.98
CA ILE A 188 -10.71 1.20 -24.48
C ILE A 188 -9.34 1.12 -25.16
N THR A 189 -8.85 2.24 -25.64
CA THR A 189 -7.59 2.35 -26.41
C THR A 189 -6.55 3.15 -25.65
N VAL A 190 -5.32 3.16 -26.14
CA VAL A 190 -4.25 4.02 -25.59
C VAL A 190 -4.62 5.51 -25.69
N ALA A 191 -5.39 5.91 -26.71
CA ALA A 191 -5.83 7.30 -26.89
C ALA A 191 -6.81 7.78 -25.81
N ASP A 192 -7.49 6.85 -25.12
CA ASP A 192 -8.43 7.17 -24.05
C ASP A 192 -7.74 7.34 -22.69
N ILE A 193 -6.45 7.00 -22.61
CA ILE A 193 -5.70 7.06 -21.34
C ILE A 193 -5.28 8.50 -21.05
N VAL A 194 -5.82 9.07 -19.98
CA VAL A 194 -5.49 10.43 -19.53
C VAL A 194 -4.37 10.47 -18.50
N SER A 195 -4.15 9.37 -17.79
CA SER A 195 -3.06 9.24 -16.81
C SER A 195 -2.68 7.78 -16.59
N VAL A 196 -1.42 7.58 -16.18
CA VAL A 196 -0.89 6.29 -15.75
C VAL A 196 -0.09 6.50 -14.48
N TYR A 197 -0.26 5.63 -13.49
CA TYR A 197 0.58 5.63 -12.30
C TYR A 197 0.98 4.22 -11.88
N SER A 198 2.08 4.13 -11.14
CA SER A 198 2.60 2.87 -10.62
C SER A 198 3.06 3.02 -9.18
N GLY A 199 2.98 1.93 -8.44
CA GLY A 199 3.46 1.84 -7.08
C GLY A 199 4.08 0.48 -6.79
N LEU A 200 4.82 0.38 -5.70
CA LEU A 200 5.46 -0.86 -5.27
C LEU A 200 4.76 -1.41 -4.02
N ARG A 201 4.44 -2.70 -4.06
CA ARG A 201 3.93 -3.44 -2.91
C ARG A 201 5.11 -4.08 -2.18
N PRO A 202 5.25 -3.86 -0.87
CA PRO A 202 6.24 -4.55 -0.06
C PRO A 202 5.70 -5.94 0.32
N LEU A 203 5.98 -6.95 -0.51
CA LEU A 203 5.56 -8.32 -0.24
C LEU A 203 6.58 -8.99 0.69
N VAL A 204 6.09 -9.56 1.79
CA VAL A 204 6.94 -10.31 2.71
C VAL A 204 7.15 -11.70 2.17
N SER A 205 8.40 -12.06 1.90
CA SER A 205 8.78 -13.42 1.55
C SER A 205 9.01 -14.23 2.83
N GLY A 206 8.18 -15.30 2.95
CA GLY A 206 8.54 -16.45 3.76
C GLY A 206 9.46 -17.38 2.95
N THR A 207 9.38 -18.66 3.20
CA THR A 207 10.16 -19.70 2.49
C THR A 207 9.65 -20.02 1.06
N SER A 208 8.73 -19.26 0.49
CA SER A 208 8.13 -19.49 -0.84
C SER A 208 8.85 -18.72 -1.95
N GLU A 209 9.10 -19.37 -3.08
CA GLU A 209 9.90 -18.83 -4.20
C GLU A 209 9.13 -17.93 -5.19
N SER A 210 7.79 -17.87 -5.13
CA SER A 210 6.96 -17.13 -6.10
C SER A 210 6.25 -15.93 -5.46
N THR A 211 6.29 -14.75 -6.11
CA THR A 211 5.59 -13.53 -5.66
C THR A 211 4.08 -13.69 -5.60
N THR A 212 3.49 -14.50 -6.46
CA THR A 212 2.05 -14.79 -6.45
C THR A 212 1.60 -15.55 -5.20
N ASN A 213 2.52 -16.24 -4.53
CA ASN A 213 2.28 -17.01 -3.31
C ASN A 213 2.79 -16.32 -2.05
N LEU A 214 3.37 -15.09 -2.16
CA LEU A 214 3.84 -14.36 -1.00
C LEU A 214 2.67 -13.90 -0.13
N SER A 215 2.88 -13.99 1.18
CA SER A 215 1.88 -13.58 2.17
C SER A 215 1.61 -12.09 2.06
N ARG A 216 0.32 -11.73 1.99
CA ARG A 216 -0.16 -10.35 2.16
C ARG A 216 -0.46 -10.03 3.63
N ASN A 217 -0.10 -10.91 4.56
CA ASN A 217 -0.13 -10.62 5.97
C ASN A 217 1.05 -9.72 6.32
N HIS A 218 0.87 -8.88 7.32
CA HIS A 218 2.00 -8.10 7.85
C HIS A 218 2.88 -8.99 8.74
N ALA A 219 4.14 -8.62 8.81
CA ALA A 219 5.11 -9.21 9.72
C ALA A 219 5.69 -8.11 10.62
N VAL A 220 5.74 -8.38 11.92
CA VAL A 220 6.36 -7.51 12.89
C VAL A 220 7.44 -8.31 13.62
N ALA A 221 8.66 -7.76 13.69
CA ALA A 221 9.77 -8.41 14.37
C ALA A 221 10.69 -7.40 15.03
N ARG A 222 11.19 -7.75 16.22
CA ARG A 222 12.33 -7.10 16.85
C ARG A 222 13.61 -7.60 16.18
N VAL A 223 14.21 -6.79 15.33
CA VAL A 223 15.40 -7.15 14.54
C VAL A 223 16.72 -6.87 15.28
N ALA A 224 16.67 -5.95 16.24
CA ALA A 224 17.75 -5.68 17.18
C ALA A 224 17.15 -5.08 18.47
N PRO A 225 17.87 -5.06 19.60
CA PRO A 225 17.49 -4.24 20.73
C PRO A 225 17.34 -2.77 20.29
N GLY A 226 16.20 -2.13 20.59
CA GLY A 226 15.89 -0.76 20.16
C GLY A 226 15.42 -0.61 18.73
N LEU A 227 15.23 -1.70 17.96
CA LEU A 227 14.74 -1.62 16.58
C LEU A 227 13.72 -2.73 16.30
N VAL A 228 12.49 -2.30 15.99
CA VAL A 228 11.39 -3.13 15.50
C VAL A 228 11.18 -2.83 14.02
N SER A 229 10.97 -3.86 13.21
CA SER A 229 10.60 -3.70 11.79
C SER A 229 9.22 -4.27 11.53
N VAL A 230 8.46 -3.57 10.69
CA VAL A 230 7.16 -4.00 10.18
C VAL A 230 7.14 -3.91 8.67
N ALA A 231 6.61 -4.92 8.01
CA ALA A 231 6.47 -4.96 6.55
C ALA A 231 5.26 -5.80 6.12
N GLY A 232 4.87 -5.65 4.87
CA GLY A 232 3.70 -6.33 4.30
C GLY A 232 2.38 -5.71 4.73
N GLY A 233 1.33 -6.55 4.73
CA GLY A 233 -0.01 -6.14 5.09
C GLY A 233 -0.77 -5.47 3.96
N LYS A 234 -1.91 -4.89 4.30
CA LYS A 234 -2.80 -4.16 3.40
C LYS A 234 -3.12 -2.80 4.00
N TYR A 235 -3.38 -1.83 3.15
CA TYR A 235 -3.83 -0.50 3.58
C TYR A 235 -5.05 -0.55 4.51
N THR A 236 -6.00 -1.43 4.21
CA THR A 236 -7.23 -1.60 4.99
C THR A 236 -7.02 -2.14 6.40
N THR A 237 -5.85 -2.73 6.69
CA THR A 237 -5.51 -3.29 8.01
C THR A 237 -4.48 -2.45 8.77
N TYR A 238 -4.25 -1.19 8.35
CA TYR A 238 -3.20 -0.33 8.91
C TYR A 238 -3.27 -0.19 10.43
N ARG A 239 -4.47 -0.05 11.03
CA ARG A 239 -4.62 0.08 12.48
C ARG A 239 -4.13 -1.14 13.26
N VAL A 240 -4.40 -2.35 12.74
CA VAL A 240 -3.93 -3.60 13.35
C VAL A 240 -2.42 -3.73 13.20
N ILE A 241 -1.87 -3.36 12.04
CA ILE A 241 -0.42 -3.33 11.79
C ILE A 241 0.26 -2.39 12.78
N ASP A 242 -0.29 -1.19 12.96
CA ASP A 242 0.25 -0.18 13.87
C ASP A 242 0.19 -0.64 15.32
N GLN A 243 -0.92 -1.25 15.73
CA GLN A 243 -1.08 -1.83 17.08
C GLN A 243 0.00 -2.88 17.37
N ASP A 244 0.22 -3.81 16.45
CA ASP A 244 1.21 -4.87 16.60
C ASP A 244 2.65 -4.31 16.64
N ALA A 245 2.94 -3.32 15.78
CA ALA A 245 4.24 -2.65 15.74
C ALA A 245 4.53 -1.88 17.04
N VAL A 246 3.54 -1.13 17.55
CA VAL A 246 3.65 -0.39 18.81
C VAL A 246 3.77 -1.36 19.99
N ALA A 247 3.00 -2.45 20.00
CA ALA A 247 3.10 -3.45 21.05
C ALA A 247 4.50 -4.06 21.12
N ALA A 248 5.08 -4.43 19.96
CA ALA A 248 6.44 -4.95 19.89
C ALA A 248 7.50 -3.92 20.34
N ALA A 249 7.31 -2.64 19.99
CA ALA A 249 8.21 -1.56 20.40
C ALA A 249 8.15 -1.29 21.92
N VAL A 250 6.95 -1.25 22.51
CA VAL A 250 6.79 -1.00 23.95
C VAL A 250 7.36 -2.15 24.78
N GLN A 251 7.24 -3.40 24.32
CA GLN A 251 7.88 -4.56 24.96
C GLN A 251 9.42 -4.44 25.03
N ASP A 252 10.05 -3.73 24.09
CA ASP A 252 11.49 -3.46 24.11
C ASP A 252 11.89 -2.38 25.11
N ILE A 253 10.94 -1.59 25.63
CA ILE A 253 11.14 -0.56 26.63
C ILE A 253 10.86 -1.18 28.02
N ARG A 254 11.91 -1.39 28.80
CA ARG A 254 11.81 -2.06 30.12
C ARG A 254 10.79 -1.39 31.03
N GLY A 255 9.93 -2.22 31.66
CA GLY A 255 9.01 -1.82 32.73
C GLY A 255 7.75 -1.08 32.24
N ARG A 256 7.48 -1.04 30.93
CA ARG A 256 6.25 -0.48 30.39
C ARG A 256 5.26 -1.58 30.01
N MET A 257 4.01 -1.36 30.39
CA MET A 257 2.87 -2.14 29.88
C MET A 257 2.42 -1.55 28.55
N VAL A 258 1.98 -2.41 27.63
CA VAL A 258 1.32 -1.99 26.39
C VAL A 258 -0.12 -1.60 26.74
N PRO A 259 -0.53 -0.33 26.58
CA PRO A 259 -1.92 0.05 26.77
C PRO A 259 -2.78 -0.55 25.65
N GLU A 260 -4.06 -0.73 25.93
CA GLU A 260 -5.03 -1.11 24.88
C GLU A 260 -5.12 -0.01 23.83
N SER A 261 -5.21 -0.42 22.55
CA SER A 261 -5.35 0.54 21.46
C SER A 261 -6.74 1.17 21.48
N VAL A 262 -6.78 2.49 21.35
CA VAL A 262 -8.03 3.29 21.26
C VAL A 262 -8.27 3.85 19.86
N THR A 263 -7.49 3.40 18.88
CA THR A 263 -7.57 3.94 17.50
C THR A 263 -8.84 3.57 16.74
N ASP A 264 -9.60 2.61 17.25
CA ASP A 264 -10.93 2.23 16.71
C ASP A 264 -12.03 3.27 17.05
N THR A 265 -11.84 4.00 18.13
CA THR A 265 -12.77 5.03 18.62
C THR A 265 -12.19 6.46 18.53
N THR A 266 -10.93 6.62 18.16
CA THR A 266 -10.29 7.92 18.00
C THR A 266 -10.69 8.54 16.65
N PRO A 267 -11.44 9.64 16.62
CA PRO A 267 -11.82 10.29 15.37
C PRO A 267 -10.59 10.92 14.71
N LEU A 268 -10.51 10.82 13.39
CA LEU A 268 -9.56 11.58 12.61
C LEU A 268 -10.02 13.04 12.48
N LEU A 269 -9.09 13.96 12.33
CA LEU A 269 -9.39 15.38 12.11
C LEU A 269 -10.42 15.56 10.99
N GLY A 270 -11.50 16.28 11.29
CA GLY A 270 -12.61 16.51 10.37
C GLY A 270 -13.68 15.40 10.33
N ALA A 271 -13.52 14.33 11.11
CA ALA A 271 -14.53 13.28 11.27
C ALA A 271 -15.42 13.47 12.50
N GLU A 272 -15.36 14.62 13.15
CA GLU A 272 -16.01 14.95 14.43
C GLU A 272 -17.49 15.31 14.29
N ARG A 273 -18.20 14.81 13.23
CA ARG A 273 -19.60 15.14 12.98
C ARG A 273 -20.50 13.94 13.12
#